data_16426cdc7e848ea3bf5dfc6b62b0ad6c
#
_entry.id   16426cdc7e848ea3bf5dfc6b62b0ad6c
#
_cell.length_a   1.000
_cell.length_b   1.000
_cell.length_c   1.000
_cell.angle_alpha   90.00
_cell.angle_beta   90.00
_cell.angle_gamma   90.00
#
_symmetry.space_group_name_H-M   'P 1'
#
loop_
_entity.id
_entity.type
_entity.pdbx_description
1 polymer ?
#
loop_
_entity_poly.entity_id
_entity_poly.type
_entity_poly.pdbx_seq_one_letter_code
_entity_poly.pdbx_strand_id
1 'polypeptide(L)'
;MRKIIVLSMITLDGVMQAPGGPEEDTSGGFDCGGWVIPYFDDTYGKIMEKQLQPADLLLGRKTFVIFTGYWPAHEDEWPGLHDARKYVLSNTIEKSDWKNTVFLKSLTEIKELKRTKGPDMQVHGSGELVNLLLENDLVDELWLKIHPLTLGTGKKLFGNGTIPAAFTLLESAVTPSGVIIANYRRSERSEE
;
A
#
# COMPACT_ATOMS: atom_id res chain seq x y z
N MET A 1 -15.56 -5.20 -12.37
CA MET A 1 -14.37 -4.32 -12.23
C MET A 1 -13.50 -4.87 -11.10
N ARG A 2 -12.20 -4.70 -11.20
CA ARG A 2 -11.25 -5.05 -10.13
C ARG A 2 -11.24 -3.93 -9.08
N LYS A 3 -11.14 -4.28 -7.81
CA LYS A 3 -10.95 -3.26 -6.77
C LYS A 3 -9.48 -2.82 -6.72
N ILE A 4 -9.28 -1.57 -6.31
CA ILE A 4 -7.99 -1.03 -5.88
C ILE A 4 -8.05 -0.86 -4.36
N ILE A 5 -7.21 -1.63 -3.66
CA ILE A 5 -7.17 -1.70 -2.20
C ILE A 5 -5.82 -1.15 -1.75
N VAL A 6 -5.82 -0.04 -1.04
CA VAL A 6 -4.59 0.52 -0.45
C VAL A 6 -4.36 -0.13 0.91
N LEU A 7 -3.24 -0.85 1.04
CA LEU A 7 -2.76 -1.39 2.31
C LEU A 7 -1.63 -0.50 2.80
N SER A 8 -1.79 0.12 3.95
CA SER A 8 -0.75 1.00 4.48
C SER A 8 -0.59 0.85 5.99
N MET A 9 0.65 0.87 6.41
CA MET A 9 1.06 1.09 7.79
C MET A 9 1.26 2.58 7.96
N ILE A 10 0.64 3.17 8.98
CA ILE A 10 0.76 4.59 9.27
C ILE A 10 0.95 4.83 10.76
N THR A 11 1.59 5.92 11.10
CA THR A 11 1.66 6.47 12.45
C THR A 11 0.41 7.29 12.78
N LEU A 12 0.23 7.71 14.03
CA LEU A 12 -0.88 8.60 14.44
C LEU A 12 -0.85 9.95 13.70
N ASP A 13 0.32 10.43 13.31
CA ASP A 13 0.47 11.66 12.53
C ASP A 13 0.51 11.40 11.01
N GLY A 14 0.18 10.16 10.58
CA GLY A 14 -0.05 9.79 9.18
C GLY A 14 1.20 9.47 8.37
N VAL A 15 2.37 9.33 8.98
CA VAL A 15 3.61 8.95 8.29
C VAL A 15 3.54 7.50 7.85
N MET A 16 3.91 7.24 6.59
CA MET A 16 3.98 5.90 5.99
C MET A 16 5.37 5.52 5.49
N GLN A 17 6.37 6.40 5.64
CA GLN A 17 7.72 6.19 5.10
C GLN A 17 8.47 5.11 5.87
N ALA A 18 9.14 4.21 5.15
CA ALA A 18 10.06 3.19 5.64
C ALA A 18 9.57 2.40 6.87
N PRO A 19 8.36 1.80 6.85
CA PRO A 19 7.84 1.11 8.02
C PRO A 19 8.63 -0.15 8.38
N GLY A 20 9.12 -0.90 7.39
CA GLY A 20 9.65 -2.26 7.56
C GLY A 20 11.13 -2.32 7.91
N GLY A 21 11.92 -1.32 7.58
CA GLY A 21 13.36 -1.33 7.86
C GLY A 21 14.00 0.04 7.89
N PRO A 22 15.14 0.18 8.64
CA PRO A 22 15.83 1.48 8.78
C PRO A 22 16.35 2.03 7.45
N GLU A 23 16.73 1.16 6.53
CA GLU A 23 17.30 1.54 5.23
C GLU A 23 16.27 1.46 4.08
N GLU A 24 14.99 1.22 4.37
CA GLU A 24 13.96 1.01 3.35
C GLU A 24 13.74 2.26 2.48
N ASP A 25 13.63 3.43 3.08
CA ASP A 25 13.52 4.71 2.38
C ASP A 25 14.07 5.85 3.23
N THR A 26 15.34 6.17 3.09
CA THR A 26 16.04 7.27 3.78
C THR A 26 15.92 8.60 3.06
N SER A 27 15.14 8.70 1.97
CA SER A 27 15.01 9.93 1.19
C SER A 27 14.46 11.08 2.04
N GLY A 28 14.96 12.28 1.78
CA GLY A 28 14.61 13.47 2.57
C GLY A 28 15.30 13.55 3.93
N GLY A 29 16.31 12.71 4.18
CA GLY A 29 17.00 12.64 5.48
C GLY A 29 16.19 11.92 6.57
N PHE A 30 15.24 11.07 6.18
CA PHE A 30 14.44 10.29 7.14
C PHE A 30 15.29 9.18 7.78
N ASP A 31 15.36 9.20 9.11
CA ASP A 31 16.20 8.32 9.93
C ASP A 31 15.40 7.44 10.92
N CYS A 32 14.06 7.51 10.85
CA CYS A 32 13.17 6.78 11.75
C CYS A 32 12.64 5.48 11.14
N GLY A 33 13.31 4.89 10.14
CA GLY A 33 12.85 3.67 9.46
C GLY A 33 12.77 2.45 10.39
N GLY A 34 11.93 1.45 10.03
CA GLY A 34 11.73 0.24 10.82
C GLY A 34 10.80 0.40 12.03
N TRP A 35 10.03 1.48 12.07
CA TRP A 35 9.20 1.85 13.20
C TRP A 35 8.03 0.88 13.49
N VAL A 36 7.69 -0.03 12.58
CA VAL A 36 6.67 -1.07 12.85
C VAL A 36 7.21 -2.24 13.65
N ILE A 37 8.53 -2.49 13.62
CA ILE A 37 9.16 -3.69 14.19
C ILE A 37 8.77 -3.93 15.66
N PRO A 38 8.79 -2.93 16.57
CA PRO A 38 8.43 -3.13 17.96
C PRO A 38 6.96 -3.52 18.20
N TYR A 39 6.09 -3.36 17.19
CA TYR A 39 4.66 -3.61 17.29
C TYR A 39 4.21 -4.94 16.68
N PHE A 40 5.16 -5.73 16.16
CA PHE A 40 4.85 -7.05 15.63
C PHE A 40 4.54 -8.02 16.77
N ASP A 41 3.31 -8.53 16.79
CA ASP A 41 2.87 -9.61 17.66
C ASP A 41 2.13 -10.68 16.85
N ASP A 42 1.78 -11.82 17.49
CA ASP A 42 1.09 -12.94 16.83
C ASP A 42 -0.24 -12.53 16.19
N THR A 43 -0.96 -11.58 16.82
CA THR A 43 -2.24 -11.08 16.28
C THR A 43 -2.01 -10.26 15.02
N TYR A 44 -1.00 -9.38 15.05
CA TYR A 44 -0.59 -8.60 13.90
C TYR A 44 -0.17 -9.53 12.74
N GLY A 45 0.66 -10.53 13.03
CA GLY A 45 1.11 -11.52 12.03
C GLY A 45 -0.06 -12.24 11.35
N LYS A 46 -1.03 -12.74 12.10
CA LYS A 46 -2.24 -13.40 11.56
C LYS A 46 -3.09 -12.47 10.68
N ILE A 47 -3.18 -11.20 11.04
CA ILE A 47 -3.90 -10.21 10.23
C ILE A 47 -3.15 -9.94 8.93
N MET A 48 -1.82 -9.82 8.99
CA MET A 48 -0.98 -9.65 7.81
C MET A 48 -1.13 -10.84 6.87
N GLU A 49 -1.02 -12.07 7.37
CA GLU A 49 -1.22 -13.30 6.59
C GLU A 49 -2.58 -13.32 5.88
N LYS A 50 -3.65 -12.94 6.57
CA LYS A 50 -4.99 -12.83 5.98
C LYS A 50 -5.06 -11.75 4.89
N GLN A 51 -4.42 -10.60 5.09
CA GLN A 51 -4.45 -9.48 4.15
C GLN A 51 -3.53 -9.66 2.94
N LEU A 52 -2.44 -10.39 3.11
CA LEU A 52 -1.47 -10.67 2.05
C LEU A 52 -1.82 -11.93 1.22
N GLN A 53 -3.09 -12.34 1.21
CA GLN A 53 -3.55 -13.41 0.32
C GLN A 53 -3.30 -13.04 -1.16
N PRO A 54 -3.16 -14.06 -2.06
CA PRO A 54 -2.84 -13.81 -3.44
C PRO A 54 -3.74 -12.76 -4.11
N ALA A 55 -3.13 -11.68 -4.54
CA ALA A 55 -3.73 -10.58 -5.27
C ALA A 55 -2.72 -10.02 -6.26
N ASP A 56 -3.17 -9.28 -7.26
CA ASP A 56 -2.23 -8.54 -8.10
C ASP A 56 -1.72 -7.30 -7.35
N LEU A 57 -0.53 -6.82 -7.67
CA LEU A 57 0.01 -5.59 -7.09
C LEU A 57 -0.09 -4.42 -8.08
N LEU A 58 -0.41 -3.24 -7.57
CA LEU A 58 -0.27 -1.98 -8.28
C LEU A 58 0.70 -1.11 -7.49
N LEU A 59 1.89 -0.87 -8.03
CA LEU A 59 3.02 -0.26 -7.34
C LEU A 59 3.47 1.03 -8.04
N GLY A 60 3.84 2.02 -7.24
CA GLY A 60 4.65 3.13 -7.74
C GLY A 60 6.10 2.71 -7.91
N ARG A 61 6.81 3.45 -8.78
CA ARG A 61 8.22 3.14 -9.11
C ARG A 61 9.13 2.96 -7.88
N LYS A 62 9.03 3.84 -6.89
CA LYS A 62 9.89 3.77 -5.68
C LYS A 62 9.65 2.49 -4.89
N THR A 63 8.40 2.16 -4.59
CA THR A 63 8.04 0.93 -3.89
C THR A 63 8.43 -0.30 -4.69
N PHE A 64 8.27 -0.28 -6.02
CA PHE A 64 8.72 -1.36 -6.86
C PHE A 64 10.24 -1.61 -6.75
N VAL A 65 11.06 -0.55 -6.73
CA VAL A 65 12.52 -0.69 -6.56
C VAL A 65 12.88 -1.27 -5.20
N ILE A 66 12.23 -0.83 -4.14
CA ILE A 66 12.40 -1.39 -2.79
C ILE A 66 12.01 -2.88 -2.78
N PHE A 67 10.87 -3.20 -3.35
CA PHE A 67 10.34 -4.57 -3.40
C PHE A 67 11.24 -5.52 -4.18
N THR A 68 11.78 -5.10 -5.32
CA THR A 68 12.72 -5.91 -6.12
C THR A 68 14.05 -6.14 -5.43
N GLY A 69 14.43 -5.28 -4.49
CA GLY A 69 15.65 -5.45 -3.68
C GLY A 69 15.51 -6.44 -2.53
N TYR A 70 14.27 -6.75 -2.12
CA TYR A 70 14.00 -7.59 -0.94
C TYR A 70 13.26 -8.89 -1.28
N TRP A 71 12.07 -8.78 -1.85
CA TRP A 71 11.11 -9.90 -1.97
C TRP A 71 11.57 -11.08 -2.82
N PRO A 72 12.35 -10.94 -3.91
CA PRO A 72 12.83 -12.09 -4.66
C PRO A 72 13.72 -13.06 -3.86
N ALA A 73 14.35 -12.57 -2.79
CA ALA A 73 15.17 -13.39 -1.88
C ALA A 73 14.39 -13.90 -0.64
N HIS A 74 13.13 -13.50 -0.46
CA HIS A 74 12.29 -13.76 0.72
C HIS A 74 10.90 -14.26 0.32
N GLU A 75 10.84 -15.18 -0.65
CA GLU A 75 9.58 -15.67 -1.24
C GLU A 75 8.70 -16.42 -0.22
N ASP A 76 9.31 -17.03 0.78
CA ASP A 76 8.66 -17.77 1.86
C ASP A 76 7.91 -16.85 2.84
N GLU A 77 8.31 -15.59 2.96
CA GLU A 77 7.67 -14.61 3.86
C GLU A 77 6.34 -14.07 3.30
N TRP A 78 6.14 -14.14 1.97
CA TRP A 78 4.89 -13.74 1.32
C TRP A 78 4.50 -14.74 0.22
N PRO A 79 3.88 -15.86 0.59
CA PRO A 79 3.48 -16.89 -0.37
C PRO A 79 2.59 -16.34 -1.49
N GLY A 80 2.92 -16.67 -2.73
CA GLY A 80 2.18 -16.25 -3.92
C GLY A 80 2.58 -14.89 -4.51
N LEU A 81 3.38 -14.09 -3.81
CA LEU A 81 3.87 -12.80 -4.33
C LEU A 81 4.66 -12.96 -5.63
N HIS A 82 5.49 -14.01 -5.72
CA HIS A 82 6.30 -14.27 -6.92
C HIS A 82 5.43 -14.49 -8.15
N ASP A 83 4.30 -15.20 -8.02
CA ASP A 83 3.38 -15.50 -9.11
C ASP A 83 2.34 -14.41 -9.39
N ALA A 84 2.09 -13.52 -8.43
CA ALA A 84 1.21 -12.36 -8.60
C ALA A 84 1.71 -11.46 -9.74
N ARG A 85 0.79 -10.77 -10.44
CA ARG A 85 1.17 -9.72 -11.38
C ARG A 85 1.51 -8.44 -10.64
N LYS A 86 2.61 -7.79 -11.04
CA LYS A 86 3.06 -6.50 -10.54
C LYS A 86 2.86 -5.47 -11.64
N TYR A 87 1.83 -4.65 -11.51
CA TYR A 87 1.61 -3.50 -12.37
C TYR A 87 2.35 -2.30 -11.77
N VAL A 88 3.25 -1.70 -12.53
CA VAL A 88 4.16 -0.66 -12.02
C VAL A 88 3.96 0.63 -12.79
N LEU A 89 3.46 1.67 -12.14
CA LEU A 89 3.39 3.00 -12.75
C LEU A 89 4.79 3.61 -12.79
N SER A 90 5.38 3.67 -13.99
CA SER A 90 6.73 4.20 -14.19
C SER A 90 6.94 4.72 -15.60
N ASN A 91 7.53 5.91 -15.73
CA ASN A 91 7.98 6.49 -16.99
C ASN A 91 9.49 6.29 -17.26
N THR A 92 10.22 5.74 -16.28
CA THR A 92 11.68 5.63 -16.34
C THR A 92 12.18 4.19 -16.31
N ILE A 93 11.40 3.25 -15.78
CA ILE A 93 11.71 1.83 -15.75
C ILE A 93 10.75 1.13 -16.74
N GLU A 94 11.29 0.29 -17.61
CA GLU A 94 10.51 -0.38 -18.67
C GLU A 94 10.72 -1.90 -18.66
N LYS A 95 11.72 -2.40 -17.93
CA LYS A 95 12.06 -3.82 -17.86
C LYS A 95 12.41 -4.21 -16.42
N SER A 96 12.15 -5.46 -16.08
CA SER A 96 12.51 -6.06 -14.80
C SER A 96 12.63 -7.57 -14.98
N ASP A 97 13.57 -8.18 -14.27
CA ASP A 97 13.71 -9.64 -14.17
C ASP A 97 12.71 -10.25 -13.19
N TRP A 98 12.03 -9.44 -12.38
CA TRP A 98 11.00 -9.95 -11.48
C TRP A 98 9.78 -10.41 -12.28
N LYS A 99 9.51 -11.71 -12.20
CA LYS A 99 8.47 -12.41 -12.95
C LYS A 99 7.13 -11.68 -12.90
N ASN A 100 6.37 -11.71 -13.99
CA ASN A 100 5.02 -11.14 -14.09
C ASN A 100 4.93 -9.62 -13.83
N THR A 101 5.98 -8.86 -14.13
CA THR A 101 5.98 -7.40 -14.06
C THR A 101 5.46 -6.78 -15.36
N VAL A 102 4.54 -5.83 -15.23
CA VAL A 102 3.96 -5.05 -16.33
C VAL A 102 4.09 -3.57 -15.99
N PHE A 103 4.71 -2.79 -16.88
CA PHE A 103 4.86 -1.35 -16.68
C PHE A 103 3.70 -0.59 -17.30
N LEU A 104 3.10 0.31 -16.53
CA LEU A 104 2.07 1.25 -16.94
C LEU A 104 2.71 2.64 -17.04
N LYS A 105 2.27 3.41 -18.03
CA LYS A 105 2.82 4.74 -18.32
C LYS A 105 1.91 5.89 -17.89
N SER A 106 0.64 5.61 -17.60
CA SER A 106 -0.34 6.64 -17.35
C SER A 106 -1.46 6.21 -16.40
N LEU A 107 -2.13 7.19 -15.83
CA LEU A 107 -3.38 7.01 -15.08
C LEU A 107 -4.49 6.38 -15.95
N THR A 108 -4.51 6.69 -17.25
CA THR A 108 -5.48 6.11 -18.18
C THR A 108 -5.35 4.60 -18.23
N GLU A 109 -4.13 4.09 -18.35
CA GLU A 109 -3.88 2.64 -18.33
C GLU A 109 -4.29 1.98 -17.01
N ILE A 110 -4.12 2.67 -15.86
CA ILE A 110 -4.65 2.19 -14.57
C ILE A 110 -6.17 2.12 -14.59
N LYS A 111 -6.85 3.15 -15.14
CA LYS A 111 -8.32 3.17 -15.26
C LYS A 111 -8.83 2.05 -16.17
N GLU A 112 -8.14 1.78 -17.27
CA GLU A 112 -8.45 0.67 -18.18
C GLU A 112 -8.24 -0.68 -17.49
N LEU A 113 -7.11 -0.87 -16.82
CA LEU A 113 -6.81 -2.08 -16.05
C LEU A 113 -7.88 -2.35 -14.99
N LYS A 114 -8.32 -1.33 -14.25
CA LYS A 114 -9.39 -1.45 -13.23
C LYS A 114 -10.69 -2.00 -13.82
N ARG A 115 -10.99 -1.70 -15.09
CA ARG A 115 -12.21 -2.17 -15.80
C ARG A 115 -12.12 -3.63 -16.27
N THR A 116 -10.94 -4.22 -16.29
CA THR A 116 -10.76 -5.62 -16.71
C THR A 116 -11.32 -6.61 -15.69
N LYS A 117 -11.36 -7.90 -16.05
CA LYS A 117 -11.58 -9.02 -15.12
C LYS A 117 -10.24 -9.50 -14.60
N GLY A 118 -10.19 -9.88 -13.34
CA GLY A 118 -8.99 -10.41 -12.69
C GLY A 118 -9.05 -10.26 -11.17
N PRO A 119 -7.99 -10.67 -10.46
CA PRO A 119 -7.86 -10.44 -9.02
C PRO A 119 -7.90 -8.95 -8.69
N ASP A 120 -8.30 -8.60 -7.48
CA ASP A 120 -8.19 -7.24 -6.96
C ASP A 120 -6.72 -6.81 -6.91
N MET A 121 -6.48 -5.51 -6.91
CA MET A 121 -5.13 -4.93 -6.93
C MET A 121 -4.81 -4.31 -5.57
N GLN A 122 -3.76 -4.81 -4.94
CA GLN A 122 -3.23 -4.25 -3.69
C GLN A 122 -2.17 -3.18 -3.99
N VAL A 123 -2.27 -2.05 -3.31
CA VAL A 123 -1.34 -0.92 -3.40
C VAL A 123 -0.64 -0.76 -2.05
N HIS A 124 0.64 -1.07 -2.00
CA HIS A 124 1.50 -0.92 -0.80
C HIS A 124 2.31 0.38 -0.80
N GLY A 125 2.11 1.23 -1.79
CA GLY A 125 2.84 2.47 -2.07
C GLY A 125 3.18 2.56 -3.56
N SER A 126 3.86 3.57 -4.02
CA SER A 126 4.42 4.70 -3.26
C SER A 126 3.31 5.68 -2.82
N GLY A 127 3.63 6.58 -1.88
CA GLY A 127 2.71 7.63 -1.46
C GLY A 127 2.23 8.50 -2.63
N GLU A 128 3.10 8.79 -3.60
CA GLU A 128 2.73 9.52 -4.83
C GLU A 128 1.65 8.78 -5.64
N LEU A 129 1.78 7.45 -5.78
CA LEU A 129 0.74 6.65 -6.45
C LEU A 129 -0.56 6.65 -5.65
N VAL A 130 -0.49 6.46 -4.33
CA VAL A 130 -1.70 6.45 -3.47
C VAL A 130 -2.43 7.80 -3.58
N ASN A 131 -1.71 8.91 -3.50
CA ASN A 131 -2.30 10.24 -3.66
C ASN A 131 -2.95 10.42 -5.04
N LEU A 132 -2.26 10.02 -6.12
CA LEU A 132 -2.81 10.05 -7.48
C LEU A 132 -4.12 9.24 -7.59
N LEU A 133 -4.18 8.07 -6.97
CA LEU A 133 -5.38 7.23 -6.98
C LEU A 133 -6.53 7.85 -6.17
N LEU A 134 -6.24 8.43 -5.00
CA LEU A 134 -7.21 9.11 -4.16
C LEU A 134 -7.77 10.37 -4.85
N GLU A 135 -6.92 11.22 -5.42
CA GLU A 135 -7.31 12.42 -6.16
C GLU A 135 -8.24 12.11 -7.36
N ASN A 136 -8.11 10.92 -7.93
CA ASN A 136 -8.91 10.48 -9.06
C ASN A 136 -10.09 9.54 -8.69
N ASP A 137 -10.40 9.42 -7.41
CA ASP A 137 -11.50 8.58 -6.87
C ASP A 137 -11.43 7.11 -7.35
N LEU A 138 -10.21 6.55 -7.39
CA LEU A 138 -9.95 5.20 -7.87
C LEU A 138 -9.79 4.16 -6.75
N VAL A 139 -9.64 4.61 -5.51
CA VAL A 139 -9.46 3.73 -4.35
C VAL A 139 -10.81 3.22 -3.88
N ASP A 140 -10.99 1.91 -3.87
CA ASP A 140 -12.22 1.26 -3.41
C ASP A 140 -12.17 0.93 -1.90
N GLU A 141 -10.99 0.55 -1.40
CA GLU A 141 -10.82 0.20 0.01
C GLU A 141 -9.49 0.74 0.54
N LEU A 142 -9.50 1.11 1.83
CA LEU A 142 -8.31 1.47 2.61
C LEU A 142 -8.17 0.47 3.75
N TRP A 143 -7.09 -0.28 3.78
CA TRP A 143 -6.75 -1.22 4.85
C TRP A 143 -5.58 -0.67 5.64
N LEU A 144 -5.89 0.01 6.72
CA LEU A 144 -4.93 0.78 7.51
C LEU A 144 -4.50 0.01 8.74
N LYS A 145 -3.22 0.10 9.05
CA LYS A 145 -2.60 -0.32 10.30
C LYS A 145 -2.04 0.92 10.99
N ILE A 146 -2.77 1.43 11.97
CA ILE A 146 -2.47 2.69 12.65
C ILE A 146 -1.65 2.37 13.90
N HIS A 147 -0.38 2.71 13.88
CA HIS A 147 0.57 2.42 14.96
C HIS A 147 0.54 3.54 16.02
N PRO A 148 0.64 3.21 17.31
CA PRO A 148 0.46 4.16 18.42
C PRO A 148 1.72 4.99 18.67
N LEU A 149 2.24 5.66 17.63
CA LEU A 149 3.38 6.57 17.73
C LEU A 149 3.22 7.75 16.76
N THR A 150 4.01 8.80 16.96
CA THR A 150 4.19 9.91 16.03
C THR A 150 5.66 10.04 15.70
N LEU A 151 6.00 10.43 14.46
CA LEU A 151 7.37 10.64 14.02
C LEU A 151 7.69 12.12 13.72
N GLY A 152 6.65 12.95 13.51
CA GLY A 152 6.79 14.37 13.28
C GLY A 152 7.32 14.75 11.88
N THR A 153 8.05 13.84 11.24
CA THR A 153 8.67 14.00 9.92
C THR A 153 8.44 12.76 9.07
N GLY A 154 8.62 12.86 7.75
CA GLY A 154 8.45 11.75 6.81
C GLY A 154 7.28 11.93 5.85
N LYS A 155 7.19 11.02 4.87
CA LYS A 155 6.11 11.01 3.87
C LYS A 155 4.82 10.53 4.49
N LYS A 156 3.74 11.29 4.29
CA LYS A 156 2.39 10.95 4.81
C LYS A 156 1.56 10.24 3.75
N LEU A 157 0.68 9.33 4.22
CA LEU A 157 -0.27 8.62 3.35
C LEU A 157 -1.23 9.61 2.69
N PHE A 158 -1.83 10.49 3.49
CA PHE A 158 -2.72 11.53 3.00
C PHE A 158 -1.91 12.82 2.84
N GLY A 159 -1.48 13.09 1.61
CA GLY A 159 -0.77 14.33 1.26
C GLY A 159 -1.70 15.55 1.23
N ASN A 160 -1.15 16.65 0.78
CA ASN A 160 -1.93 17.87 0.55
C ASN A 160 -2.62 17.77 -0.82
N GLY A 161 -3.89 17.37 -0.88
CA GLY A 161 -4.59 17.35 -2.15
C GLY A 161 -5.46 16.12 -2.44
N THR A 162 -5.76 15.29 -1.43
CA THR A 162 -6.82 14.29 -1.61
C THR A 162 -8.18 14.95 -1.74
N ILE A 163 -9.06 14.38 -2.56
CA ILE A 163 -10.44 14.85 -2.65
C ILE A 163 -11.21 14.52 -1.37
N PRO A 164 -12.22 15.31 -1.00
CA PRO A 164 -13.16 14.93 0.04
C PRO A 164 -13.83 13.59 -0.30
N ALA A 165 -13.75 12.64 0.64
CA ALA A 165 -14.24 11.30 0.43
C ALA A 165 -14.75 10.71 1.75
N ALA A 166 -15.88 10.02 1.72
CA ALA A 166 -16.41 9.28 2.85
C ALA A 166 -16.08 7.78 2.69
N PHE A 167 -15.86 7.13 3.82
CA PHE A 167 -15.58 5.70 3.88
C PHE A 167 -16.41 5.05 4.98
N THR A 168 -16.85 3.84 4.74
CA THR A 168 -17.58 3.00 5.70
C THR A 168 -16.61 1.98 6.28
N LEU A 169 -16.55 1.88 7.60
CA LEU A 169 -15.75 0.86 8.29
C LEU A 169 -16.36 -0.53 8.02
N LEU A 170 -15.53 -1.45 7.51
CA LEU A 170 -15.89 -2.85 7.27
C LEU A 170 -15.49 -3.77 8.41
N GLU A 171 -14.27 -3.60 8.88
CA GLU A 171 -13.65 -4.44 9.91
C GLU A 171 -12.67 -3.61 10.72
N SER A 172 -12.59 -3.89 12.02
CA SER A 172 -11.56 -3.31 12.87
C SER A 172 -11.10 -4.32 13.92
N ALA A 173 -9.85 -4.17 14.34
CA ALA A 173 -9.26 -4.92 15.43
C ALA A 173 -8.20 -4.06 16.13
N VAL A 174 -7.88 -4.41 17.36
CA VAL A 174 -6.74 -3.84 18.09
C VAL A 174 -5.82 -4.96 18.49
N THR A 175 -4.54 -4.83 18.17
CA THR A 175 -3.53 -5.81 18.56
C THR A 175 -3.09 -5.61 20.01
N PRO A 176 -2.50 -6.62 20.69
CA PRO A 176 -1.92 -6.46 22.03
C PRO A 176 -0.88 -5.34 22.11
N SER A 177 -0.13 -5.09 21.03
CA SER A 177 0.84 -3.99 20.92
C SER A 177 0.21 -2.61 20.70
N GLY A 178 -1.14 -2.53 20.61
CA GLY A 178 -1.88 -1.26 20.49
C GLY A 178 -2.06 -0.76 19.06
N VAL A 179 -1.72 -1.56 18.03
CA VAL A 179 -1.98 -1.19 16.65
C VAL A 179 -3.48 -1.31 16.34
N ILE A 180 -4.07 -0.26 15.79
CA ILE A 180 -5.45 -0.28 15.31
C ILE A 180 -5.45 -0.72 13.85
N ILE A 181 -6.12 -1.83 13.57
CA ILE A 181 -6.42 -2.31 12.22
C ILE A 181 -7.78 -1.75 11.84
N ALA A 182 -7.88 -1.09 10.70
CA ALA A 182 -9.13 -0.51 10.23
C ALA A 182 -9.25 -0.66 8.71
N ASN A 183 -10.19 -1.48 8.29
CA ASN A 183 -10.49 -1.72 6.88
C ASN A 183 -11.74 -0.92 6.49
N TYR A 184 -11.58 0.00 5.57
CA TYR A 184 -12.63 0.89 5.11
C TYR A 184 -12.95 0.63 3.64
N ARG A 185 -14.23 0.83 3.28
CA ARG A 185 -14.69 0.87 1.88
C ARG A 185 -15.11 2.29 1.52
N ARG A 186 -14.79 2.71 0.31
CA ARG A 186 -15.30 3.95 -0.27
C ARG A 186 -16.83 3.95 -0.24
N SER A 187 -17.43 4.93 0.42
CA SER A 187 -18.87 5.12 0.40
C SER A 187 -19.32 5.66 -0.97
N GLU A 188 -20.47 5.22 -1.44
CA GLU A 188 -21.07 5.82 -2.64
C GLU A 188 -21.33 7.30 -2.39
N ARG A 189 -21.11 8.12 -3.42
CA ARG A 189 -21.52 9.53 -3.34
C ARG A 189 -23.04 9.56 -3.27
N SER A 190 -23.59 10.13 -2.19
CA SER A 190 -25.00 10.54 -2.20
C SER A 190 -25.15 11.55 -3.34
N GLU A 191 -25.92 11.22 -4.34
CA GLU A 191 -26.37 12.22 -5.31
C GLU A 191 -27.30 13.18 -4.54
N GLU A 192 -26.80 14.37 -4.22
CA GLU A 192 -27.62 15.51 -3.79
C GLU A 192 -28.19 16.24 -5.00
#